data_af8331f95c54fb53f40221750b4053f8
#
_entry.id   af8331f95c54fb53f40221750b4053f8
#
_cell.length_a   1.000
_cell.length_b   1.000
_cell.length_c   1.000
_cell.angle_alpha   90.00
_cell.angle_beta   90.00
_cell.angle_gamma   90.00
#
_symmetry.space_group_name_H-M   'P 1'
#
loop_
_entity.id
_entity.type
_entity.pdbx_description
1 polymer ?
#
loop_
_entity_poly.entity_id
_entity_poly.type
_entity_poly.pdbx_seq_one_letter_code
_entity_poly.pdbx_strand_id
1 'polypeptide(L)'
;SIPLLMLIGWRGEPEVRDEPQHVKQGKVMLAMLEAMDITYFKICNDTDSAIKDLEKAYNYAKKYSKPVALIVSKGIFSEYKRKVDIPFVNSVKRIDAINLILKELPKNTIFVSTTGYTSRELFYAREINNESHQRDFMLVGGMGHAISVATGIRHGGFAGPVCCLDGDGSFLMHMGSSAVTILEGVKGITHVLFNNGMHESVGGQPTIANALQIESIASNFGYKLSKTCNELGGVRNFFSEINIFESNFLEIKCSPSEIVNLPRPTETPLDSKTNFIQGIIDP
;
A
#
# COMPACT_ATOMS: atom_id res chain seq x y z
N SER A 1 11.19 -16.78 27.28
CA SER A 1 11.66 -15.72 26.40
C SER A 1 12.51 -16.30 25.28
N ILE A 2 12.48 -15.64 24.12
CA ILE A 2 13.18 -16.08 22.90
C ILE A 2 14.22 -15.00 22.59
N PRO A 3 15.50 -15.33 22.38
CA PRO A 3 16.48 -14.36 21.92
C PRO A 3 16.14 -13.95 20.50
N LEU A 4 15.91 -12.65 20.28
CA LEU A 4 15.55 -12.08 19.00
C LEU A 4 16.39 -10.82 18.76
N LEU A 5 17.09 -10.76 17.64
CA LEU A 5 17.80 -9.58 17.19
C LEU A 5 16.94 -8.86 16.13
N MET A 6 16.47 -7.67 16.46
CA MET A 6 15.65 -6.85 15.57
C MET A 6 16.51 -5.75 14.93
N LEU A 7 16.45 -5.60 13.61
CA LEU A 7 17.04 -4.46 12.91
C LEU A 7 15.90 -3.50 12.55
N ILE A 8 15.87 -2.32 13.16
CA ILE A 8 14.76 -1.37 13.05
C ILE A 8 15.24 -0.07 12.42
N GLY A 9 14.77 0.23 11.21
CA GLY A 9 14.97 1.53 10.58
C GLY A 9 14.20 2.62 11.32
N TRP A 10 14.87 3.67 11.77
CA TRP A 10 14.23 4.77 12.50
C TRP A 10 13.53 5.74 11.54
N ARG A 11 12.37 5.30 11.05
CA ARG A 11 11.53 6.17 10.22
C ARG A 11 10.89 7.26 11.09
N GLY A 12 10.92 8.49 10.60
CA GLY A 12 10.47 9.65 11.36
C GLY A 12 11.36 10.01 12.56
N GLU A 13 12.66 9.69 12.48
CA GLU A 13 13.66 10.15 13.45
C GLU A 13 13.53 11.67 13.64
N PRO A 14 13.47 12.18 14.89
CA PRO A 14 13.37 13.61 15.14
C PRO A 14 14.42 14.41 14.37
N GLU A 15 14.02 15.54 13.80
CA GLU A 15 14.85 16.46 12.99
C GLU A 15 15.32 15.91 11.62
N VAL A 16 14.96 14.67 11.30
CA VAL A 16 15.23 14.07 9.99
C VAL A 16 13.97 14.13 9.13
N ARG A 17 14.07 14.69 7.91
CA ARG A 17 12.93 14.76 6.99
C ARG A 17 12.45 13.37 6.58
N ASP A 18 11.18 13.09 6.82
CA ASP A 18 10.52 11.83 6.46
C ASP A 18 9.05 12.09 6.07
N GLU A 19 8.30 11.04 5.78
CA GLU A 19 6.89 11.07 5.40
C GLU A 19 5.99 11.45 6.59
N PRO A 20 4.87 12.15 6.36
CA PRO A 20 3.98 12.62 7.42
C PRO A 20 3.53 11.52 8.40
N GLN A 21 3.22 10.32 7.90
CA GLN A 21 2.78 9.19 8.72
C GLN A 21 3.87 8.65 9.66
N HIS A 22 5.16 8.94 9.38
CA HIS A 22 6.26 8.47 10.22
C HIS A 22 6.61 9.41 11.37
N VAL A 23 6.19 10.68 11.32
CA VAL A 23 6.58 11.71 12.30
C VAL A 23 6.25 11.29 13.73
N LYS A 24 5.00 10.86 13.98
CA LYS A 24 4.59 10.42 15.32
C LYS A 24 5.30 9.13 15.73
N GLN A 25 5.40 8.16 14.82
CA GLN A 25 6.05 6.88 15.04
C GLN A 25 7.52 7.05 15.47
N GLY A 26 8.29 7.83 14.69
CA GLY A 26 9.70 8.06 15.00
C GLY A 26 9.93 8.74 16.33
N LYS A 27 9.05 9.71 16.68
CA LYS A 27 9.10 10.43 17.96
C LYS A 27 8.89 9.50 19.18
N VAL A 28 8.03 8.49 19.07
CA VAL A 28 7.66 7.65 20.22
C VAL A 28 8.36 6.29 20.22
N MET A 29 9.04 5.90 19.16
CA MET A 29 9.58 4.55 18.97
C MET A 29 10.50 4.10 20.13
N LEU A 30 11.45 4.92 20.55
CA LEU A 30 12.37 4.55 21.62
C LEU A 30 11.64 4.37 22.96
N ALA A 31 10.72 5.29 23.29
CA ALA A 31 9.91 5.17 24.50
C ALA A 31 9.00 3.92 24.48
N MET A 32 8.52 3.51 23.32
CA MET A 32 7.76 2.26 23.17
C MET A 32 8.64 1.03 23.41
N LEU A 33 9.86 1.01 22.91
CA LEU A 33 10.81 -0.09 23.18
C LEU A 33 11.12 -0.17 24.68
N GLU A 34 11.33 0.97 25.34
CA GLU A 34 11.55 1.04 26.79
C GLU A 34 10.33 0.51 27.57
N ALA A 35 9.12 0.94 27.19
CA ALA A 35 7.88 0.48 27.83
C ALA A 35 7.63 -1.02 27.67
N MET A 36 8.20 -1.64 26.63
CA MET A 36 8.14 -3.10 26.40
C MET A 36 9.34 -3.85 26.99
N ASP A 37 10.20 -3.21 27.77
CA ASP A 37 11.45 -3.77 28.30
C ASP A 37 12.39 -4.34 27.21
N ILE A 38 12.36 -3.73 26.02
CA ILE A 38 13.23 -4.09 24.91
C ILE A 38 14.47 -3.19 24.93
N THR A 39 15.61 -3.78 25.25
CA THR A 39 16.89 -3.10 25.16
C THR A 39 17.23 -2.77 23.70
N TYR A 40 17.77 -1.59 23.43
CA TYR A 40 18.18 -1.20 22.11
C TYR A 40 19.58 -0.56 22.07
N PHE A 41 20.23 -0.66 20.93
CA PHE A 41 21.50 0.01 20.60
C PHE A 41 21.31 0.76 19.28
N LYS A 42 21.86 1.97 19.17
CA LYS A 42 21.96 2.68 17.90
C LYS A 42 23.21 2.23 17.18
N ILE A 43 23.08 1.88 15.90
CA ILE A 43 24.23 1.50 15.06
C ILE A 43 25.03 2.76 14.71
N CYS A 44 26.34 2.70 14.91
CA CYS A 44 27.29 3.72 14.50
C CYS A 44 27.43 3.82 12.97
N ASN A 45 27.91 4.96 12.49
CA ASN A 45 28.06 5.22 11.05
C ASN A 45 29.34 4.62 10.43
N ASP A 46 30.28 4.15 11.25
CA ASP A 46 31.46 3.44 10.74
C ASP A 46 31.33 1.94 10.92
N THR A 47 31.91 1.17 10.00
CA THR A 47 31.76 -0.27 9.93
C THR A 47 32.29 -0.99 11.19
N ASP A 48 33.44 -0.58 11.71
CA ASP A 48 34.07 -1.27 12.83
C ASP A 48 33.26 -1.08 14.12
N SER A 49 32.75 0.11 14.35
CA SER A 49 31.83 0.40 15.47
C SER A 49 30.48 -0.27 15.30
N ALA A 50 29.93 -0.30 14.09
CA ALA A 50 28.68 -1.00 13.78
C ALA A 50 28.77 -2.50 14.06
N ILE A 51 29.91 -3.14 13.74
CA ILE A 51 30.18 -4.55 14.07
C ILE A 51 30.17 -4.74 15.59
N LYS A 52 30.83 -3.86 16.35
CA LYS A 52 30.84 -3.93 17.82
C LYS A 52 29.44 -3.76 18.41
N ASP A 53 28.61 -2.87 17.85
CA ASP A 53 27.24 -2.68 18.29
C ASP A 53 26.38 -3.92 17.99
N LEU A 54 26.58 -4.56 16.84
CA LEU A 54 25.95 -5.83 16.49
C LEU A 54 26.35 -6.94 17.48
N GLU A 55 27.65 -7.06 17.78
CA GLU A 55 28.16 -8.05 18.74
C GLU A 55 27.60 -7.85 20.14
N LYS A 56 27.52 -6.60 20.61
CA LYS A 56 26.89 -6.27 21.90
C LYS A 56 25.44 -6.72 21.92
N ALA A 57 24.66 -6.38 20.88
CA ALA A 57 23.26 -6.74 20.79
C ALA A 57 23.07 -8.26 20.73
N TYR A 58 23.85 -8.96 19.90
CA TYR A 58 23.82 -10.42 19.80
C TYR A 58 24.12 -11.10 21.13
N ASN A 59 25.20 -10.68 21.81
CA ASN A 59 25.62 -11.24 23.09
C ASN A 59 24.58 -10.96 24.18
N TYR A 60 23.96 -9.77 24.17
CA TYR A 60 22.86 -9.44 25.08
C TYR A 60 21.68 -10.37 24.88
N ALA A 61 21.19 -10.49 23.64
CA ALA A 61 20.05 -11.35 23.31
C ALA A 61 20.30 -12.80 23.77
N LYS A 62 21.50 -13.32 23.47
CA LYS A 62 21.89 -14.70 23.83
C LYS A 62 22.02 -14.90 25.35
N LYS A 63 22.69 -13.97 26.03
CA LYS A 63 22.94 -14.06 27.49
C LYS A 63 21.65 -14.01 28.30
N TYR A 64 20.72 -13.12 27.94
CA TYR A 64 19.51 -12.89 28.71
C TYR A 64 18.26 -13.58 28.14
N SER A 65 18.41 -14.26 27.01
CA SER A 65 17.28 -14.85 26.26
C SER A 65 16.13 -13.85 26.06
N LYS A 66 16.46 -12.60 25.69
CA LYS A 66 15.52 -11.50 25.49
C LYS A 66 15.62 -10.92 24.08
N PRO A 67 14.55 -10.29 23.57
CA PRO A 67 14.65 -9.48 22.35
C PRO A 67 15.54 -8.26 22.59
N VAL A 68 16.27 -7.86 21.56
CA VAL A 68 17.07 -6.65 21.52
C VAL A 68 16.92 -5.98 20.15
N ALA A 69 16.91 -4.65 20.12
CA ALA A 69 16.80 -3.89 18.88
C ALA A 69 18.12 -3.18 18.53
N LEU A 70 18.47 -3.23 17.25
CA LEU A 70 19.47 -2.37 16.62
C LEU A 70 18.74 -1.28 15.83
N ILE A 71 18.93 -0.04 16.23
CA ILE A 71 18.27 1.12 15.63
C ILE A 71 19.17 1.69 14.54
N VAL A 72 18.61 1.81 13.34
CA VAL A 72 19.30 2.28 12.15
C VAL A 72 18.75 3.63 11.73
N SER A 73 19.54 4.68 11.85
CA SER A 73 19.23 6.01 11.33
C SER A 73 19.31 6.05 9.80
N LYS A 74 18.66 7.04 9.18
CA LYS A 74 18.70 7.22 7.73
C LYS A 74 20.12 7.45 7.24
N GLY A 75 20.52 6.73 6.19
CA GLY A 75 21.84 6.89 5.53
C GLY A 75 23.00 6.13 6.17
N ILE A 76 22.75 5.33 7.20
CA ILE A 76 23.80 4.48 7.83
C ILE A 76 24.35 3.45 6.85
N PHE A 77 23.49 2.81 6.06
CA PHE A 77 23.92 1.83 5.06
C PHE A 77 24.19 2.49 3.72
N SER A 78 25.26 2.05 3.04
CA SER A 78 25.54 2.40 1.66
C SER A 78 24.49 1.82 0.72
N GLU A 79 24.37 2.40 -0.48
CA GLU A 79 23.47 1.87 -1.51
C GLU A 79 23.88 0.45 -1.90
N TYR A 80 22.87 -0.43 -1.96
CA TYR A 80 23.03 -1.79 -2.46
C TYR A 80 22.25 -1.96 -3.76
N LYS A 81 22.97 -2.22 -4.85
CA LYS A 81 22.33 -2.57 -6.13
C LYS A 81 21.98 -4.05 -6.15
N ARG A 82 20.70 -4.32 -6.28
CA ARG A 82 20.21 -5.69 -6.42
C ARG A 82 20.77 -6.33 -7.69
N LYS A 83 21.26 -7.57 -7.57
CA LYS A 83 21.86 -8.34 -8.69
C LYS A 83 20.87 -9.21 -9.46
N VAL A 84 19.60 -9.24 -9.05
CA VAL A 84 18.58 -10.09 -9.66
C VAL A 84 17.57 -9.20 -10.37
N ASP A 85 17.56 -9.26 -11.68
CA ASP A 85 16.47 -8.71 -12.50
C ASP A 85 15.29 -9.68 -12.42
N ILE A 86 14.12 -9.18 -11.98
CA ILE A 86 12.87 -9.92 -12.13
C ILE A 86 12.38 -9.60 -13.53
N PRO A 87 12.33 -10.56 -14.46
CA PRO A 87 11.82 -10.30 -15.77
C PRO A 87 10.32 -9.97 -15.67
N PHE A 88 9.95 -8.74 -16.04
CA PHE A 88 8.57 -8.33 -16.18
C PHE A 88 8.09 -8.70 -17.58
N VAL A 89 7.13 -9.60 -17.64
CA VAL A 89 6.50 -10.03 -18.91
C VAL A 89 5.20 -9.25 -19.16
N ASN A 90 4.75 -8.45 -18.19
CA ASN A 90 3.46 -7.78 -18.26
C ASN A 90 3.53 -6.52 -19.11
N SER A 91 2.58 -6.36 -20.03
CA SER A 91 2.51 -5.24 -20.98
C SER A 91 1.65 -4.07 -20.46
N VAL A 92 0.83 -4.27 -19.43
CA VAL A 92 -0.06 -3.23 -18.90
C VAL A 92 0.73 -2.29 -18.00
N LYS A 93 0.76 -1.01 -18.34
CA LYS A 93 1.23 0.04 -17.42
C LYS A 93 0.09 0.39 -16.46
N ARG A 94 0.38 0.45 -15.16
CA ARG A 94 -0.63 0.77 -14.14
C ARG A 94 -1.32 2.11 -14.43
N ILE A 95 -0.59 3.12 -14.86
CA ILE A 95 -1.14 4.44 -15.21
C ILE A 95 -2.17 4.37 -16.35
N ASP A 96 -1.92 3.53 -17.36
CA ASP A 96 -2.86 3.37 -18.48
C ASP A 96 -4.14 2.66 -18.02
N ALA A 97 -4.01 1.65 -17.14
CA ALA A 97 -5.15 0.99 -16.53
C ALA A 97 -5.94 1.94 -15.62
N ILE A 98 -5.28 2.78 -14.81
CA ILE A 98 -5.95 3.80 -14.00
C ILE A 98 -6.73 4.78 -14.89
N ASN A 99 -6.11 5.30 -15.95
CA ASN A 99 -6.78 6.19 -16.89
C ASN A 99 -8.00 5.54 -17.56
N LEU A 100 -7.91 4.25 -17.89
CA LEU A 100 -9.04 3.51 -18.43
C LEU A 100 -10.16 3.38 -17.40
N ILE A 101 -9.85 2.96 -16.16
CA ILE A 101 -10.81 2.80 -15.05
C ILE A 101 -11.54 4.12 -14.77
N LEU A 102 -10.82 5.25 -14.75
CA LEU A 102 -11.41 6.58 -14.56
C LEU A 102 -12.42 6.96 -15.66
N LYS A 103 -12.27 6.42 -16.87
CA LYS A 103 -13.18 6.65 -18.01
C LYS A 103 -14.38 5.70 -17.99
N GLU A 104 -14.17 4.45 -17.58
CA GLU A 104 -15.23 3.43 -17.61
C GLU A 104 -16.21 3.54 -16.42
N LEU A 105 -15.77 4.08 -15.30
CA LEU A 105 -16.62 4.25 -14.12
C LEU A 105 -17.36 5.60 -14.12
N PRO A 106 -18.58 5.65 -13.52
CA PRO A 106 -19.33 6.89 -13.38
C PRO A 106 -18.55 8.00 -12.66
N LYS A 107 -18.80 9.25 -13.04
CA LYS A 107 -18.09 10.42 -12.48
C LYS A 107 -18.31 10.61 -10.97
N ASN A 108 -19.40 10.07 -10.42
CA ASN A 108 -19.69 10.08 -8.98
C ASN A 108 -19.02 8.92 -8.22
N THR A 109 -18.18 8.11 -8.85
CA THR A 109 -17.43 7.03 -8.19
C THR A 109 -16.44 7.61 -7.20
N ILE A 110 -16.41 7.06 -5.99
CA ILE A 110 -15.36 7.31 -5.01
C ILE A 110 -14.20 6.32 -5.27
N PHE A 111 -13.00 6.83 -5.29
CA PHE A 111 -11.78 6.03 -5.40
C PHE A 111 -11.06 5.97 -4.05
N VAL A 112 -10.79 4.76 -3.57
CA VAL A 112 -9.96 4.53 -2.39
C VAL A 112 -8.70 3.84 -2.86
N SER A 113 -7.54 4.47 -2.72
CA SER A 113 -6.29 3.88 -3.19
C SER A 113 -5.33 3.55 -2.06
N THR A 114 -4.65 2.41 -2.18
CA THR A 114 -3.60 2.01 -1.26
C THR A 114 -2.41 2.97 -1.32
N THR A 115 -1.65 3.07 -0.24
CA THR A 115 -0.44 3.88 -0.18
C THR A 115 0.61 3.44 -1.23
N GLY A 116 1.49 4.33 -1.60
CA GLY A 116 2.61 4.07 -2.51
C GLY A 116 2.36 4.52 -3.95
N TYR A 117 2.85 3.76 -4.92
CA TYR A 117 2.77 4.15 -6.34
C TYR A 117 1.33 4.20 -6.87
N THR A 118 0.43 3.34 -6.41
CA THR A 118 -0.98 3.35 -6.84
C THR A 118 -1.65 4.69 -6.53
N SER A 119 -1.52 5.22 -5.31
CA SER A 119 -2.03 6.55 -4.97
C SER A 119 -1.36 7.66 -5.77
N ARG A 120 -0.05 7.57 -5.96
CA ARG A 120 0.70 8.60 -6.71
C ARG A 120 0.34 8.61 -8.19
N GLU A 121 0.11 7.45 -8.80
CA GLU A 121 -0.34 7.37 -10.18
C GLU A 121 -1.81 7.77 -10.35
N LEU A 122 -2.69 7.49 -9.36
CA LEU A 122 -4.04 8.05 -9.35
C LEU A 122 -4.01 9.58 -9.29
N PHE A 123 -3.22 10.14 -8.37
CA PHE A 123 -3.01 11.58 -8.28
C PHE A 123 -2.52 12.16 -9.61
N TYR A 124 -1.47 11.59 -10.17
CA TYR A 124 -0.91 12.03 -11.45
C TYR A 124 -1.91 11.92 -12.61
N ALA A 125 -2.71 10.85 -12.66
CA ALA A 125 -3.75 10.68 -13.68
C ALA A 125 -4.80 11.79 -13.62
N ARG A 126 -5.23 12.20 -12.42
CA ARG A 126 -6.15 13.33 -12.24
C ARG A 126 -5.53 14.64 -12.70
N GLU A 127 -4.28 14.91 -12.31
CA GLU A 127 -3.56 16.12 -12.69
C GLU A 127 -3.45 16.28 -14.22
N ILE A 128 -3.00 15.24 -14.94
CA ILE A 128 -2.85 15.31 -16.40
C ILE A 128 -4.19 15.42 -17.14
N ASN A 129 -5.28 14.93 -16.53
CA ASN A 129 -6.62 15.03 -17.08
C ASN A 129 -7.38 16.31 -16.62
N ASN A 130 -6.77 17.17 -15.81
CA ASN A 130 -7.40 18.35 -15.18
C ASN A 130 -8.68 17.97 -14.41
N GLU A 131 -8.65 16.86 -13.67
CA GLU A 131 -9.78 16.37 -12.87
C GLU A 131 -9.57 16.65 -11.38
N SER A 132 -10.67 16.83 -10.63
CA SER A 132 -10.65 17.06 -9.18
C SER A 132 -10.28 15.81 -8.39
N HIS A 133 -9.58 15.98 -7.25
CA HIS A 133 -9.25 14.93 -6.28
C HIS A 133 -10.32 14.73 -5.20
N GLN A 134 -11.42 15.49 -5.21
CA GLN A 134 -12.42 15.47 -4.14
C GLN A 134 -13.10 14.11 -3.93
N ARG A 135 -12.98 13.19 -4.90
CA ARG A 135 -13.53 11.83 -4.79
C ARG A 135 -12.46 10.75 -4.61
N ASP A 136 -11.24 11.15 -4.33
CA ASP A 136 -10.12 10.24 -4.17
C ASP A 136 -9.68 10.21 -2.69
N PHE A 137 -9.82 9.05 -2.04
CA PHE A 137 -9.25 8.80 -0.72
C PHE A 137 -7.93 8.06 -0.89
N MET A 138 -6.84 8.81 -0.89
CA MET A 138 -5.48 8.25 -1.03
C MET A 138 -4.90 7.97 0.36
N LEU A 139 -4.70 6.68 0.69
CA LEU A 139 -4.16 6.29 1.99
C LEU A 139 -2.73 6.78 2.17
N VAL A 140 -2.47 7.42 3.30
CA VAL A 140 -1.14 7.83 3.77
C VAL A 140 -0.75 6.91 4.92
N GLY A 141 0.01 5.85 4.63
CA GLY A 141 0.21 4.73 5.55
C GLY A 141 -0.96 3.74 5.48
N GLY A 142 -1.13 2.90 6.50
CA GLY A 142 -2.23 1.94 6.57
C GLY A 142 -2.28 0.94 5.40
N MET A 143 -1.13 0.48 4.93
CA MET A 143 -1.02 -0.53 3.86
C MET A 143 -1.87 -1.76 4.19
N GLY A 144 -2.64 -2.25 3.23
CA GLY A 144 -3.56 -3.39 3.40
C GLY A 144 -4.97 -3.01 3.86
N HIS A 145 -5.26 -1.73 4.11
CA HIS A 145 -6.56 -1.28 4.63
C HIS A 145 -7.44 -0.54 3.61
N ALA A 146 -7.04 -0.46 2.35
CA ALA A 146 -7.81 0.25 1.33
C ALA A 146 -9.23 -0.32 1.21
N ILE A 147 -9.37 -1.64 1.14
CA ILE A 147 -10.68 -2.30 1.07
C ILE A 147 -11.52 -2.05 2.33
N SER A 148 -10.91 -1.98 3.52
CA SER A 148 -11.63 -1.67 4.76
C SER A 148 -12.19 -0.24 4.77
N VAL A 149 -11.45 0.73 4.21
CA VAL A 149 -11.93 2.10 4.04
C VAL A 149 -13.08 2.14 3.05
N ALA A 150 -12.96 1.48 1.89
CA ALA A 150 -14.03 1.36 0.90
C ALA A 150 -15.32 0.75 1.52
N THR A 151 -15.14 -0.29 2.34
CA THR A 151 -16.23 -0.91 3.11
C THR A 151 -16.88 0.09 4.06
N GLY A 152 -16.09 0.84 4.81
CA GLY A 152 -16.57 1.87 5.73
C GLY A 152 -17.36 2.97 5.03
N ILE A 153 -16.96 3.40 3.83
CA ILE A 153 -17.67 4.39 3.02
C ILE A 153 -19.05 3.86 2.63
N ARG A 154 -19.15 2.59 2.21
CA ARG A 154 -20.44 1.96 1.87
C ARG A 154 -21.33 1.78 3.09
N HIS A 155 -20.78 1.32 4.21
CA HIS A 155 -21.52 1.23 5.49
C HIS A 155 -21.97 2.60 6.01
N GLY A 156 -21.22 3.65 5.73
CA GLY A 156 -21.57 5.03 6.07
C GLY A 156 -22.74 5.62 5.25
N GLY A 157 -23.30 4.83 4.32
CA GLY A 157 -24.51 5.21 3.57
C GLY A 157 -24.23 5.88 2.22
N PHE A 158 -22.99 5.94 1.75
CA PHE A 158 -22.74 6.44 0.40
C PHE A 158 -23.39 5.53 -0.65
N ALA A 159 -24.34 6.07 -1.42
CA ALA A 159 -25.13 5.29 -2.36
C ALA A 159 -24.42 5.01 -3.70
N GLY A 160 -23.42 5.81 -4.08
CA GLY A 160 -22.69 5.67 -5.33
C GLY A 160 -21.71 4.49 -5.34
N PRO A 161 -21.11 4.18 -6.49
CA PRO A 161 -20.09 3.14 -6.59
C PRO A 161 -18.79 3.55 -5.90
N VAL A 162 -18.06 2.58 -5.35
CA VAL A 162 -16.74 2.76 -4.77
C VAL A 162 -15.74 1.87 -5.50
N CYS A 163 -14.62 2.44 -5.96
CA CYS A 163 -13.53 1.70 -6.57
C CYS A 163 -12.34 1.67 -5.60
N CYS A 164 -11.97 0.48 -5.15
CA CYS A 164 -10.78 0.26 -4.34
C CYS A 164 -9.62 -0.10 -5.25
N LEU A 165 -8.60 0.76 -5.32
CA LEU A 165 -7.36 0.55 -6.06
C LEU A 165 -6.29 0.03 -5.11
N ASP A 166 -5.97 -1.24 -5.17
CA ASP A 166 -5.03 -1.90 -4.27
C ASP A 166 -3.77 -2.38 -5.01
N GLY A 167 -2.75 -2.75 -4.26
CA GLY A 167 -1.52 -3.35 -4.76
C GLY A 167 -1.36 -4.78 -4.20
N ASP A 168 -0.64 -5.63 -4.91
CA ASP A 168 -0.43 -7.03 -4.54
C ASP A 168 0.17 -7.20 -3.13
N GLY A 169 1.19 -6.43 -2.78
CA GLY A 169 1.76 -6.46 -1.44
C GLY A 169 0.79 -5.98 -0.37
N SER A 170 -0.02 -4.97 -0.66
CA SER A 170 -1.07 -4.45 0.22
C SER A 170 -2.19 -5.48 0.45
N PHE A 171 -2.71 -6.05 -0.63
CA PHE A 171 -3.71 -7.10 -0.57
C PHE A 171 -3.26 -8.31 0.27
N LEU A 172 -2.03 -8.79 0.06
CA LEU A 172 -1.48 -9.92 0.80
C LEU A 172 -1.33 -9.65 2.30
N MET A 173 -1.07 -8.40 2.71
CA MET A 173 -0.94 -8.05 4.13
C MET A 173 -2.24 -8.27 4.92
N HIS A 174 -3.40 -7.96 4.31
CA HIS A 174 -4.70 -8.02 4.98
C HIS A 174 -5.79 -8.61 4.07
N MET A 175 -5.45 -9.65 3.32
CA MET A 175 -6.35 -10.32 2.37
C MET A 175 -7.70 -10.73 2.99
N GLY A 176 -7.70 -11.11 4.28
CA GLY A 176 -8.92 -11.43 5.02
C GLY A 176 -9.93 -10.29 5.10
N SER A 177 -9.50 -9.02 5.00
CA SER A 177 -10.41 -7.88 4.98
C SER A 177 -11.37 -7.90 3.77
N SER A 178 -10.90 -8.44 2.63
CA SER A 178 -11.76 -8.63 1.45
C SER A 178 -12.87 -9.66 1.71
N ALA A 179 -12.54 -10.76 2.41
CA ALA A 179 -13.54 -11.76 2.79
C ALA A 179 -14.58 -11.16 3.77
N VAL A 180 -14.14 -10.41 4.77
CA VAL A 180 -15.05 -9.74 5.72
C VAL A 180 -15.98 -8.78 4.97
N THR A 181 -15.47 -7.94 4.06
CA THR A 181 -16.29 -7.02 3.24
C THR A 181 -17.45 -7.74 2.54
N ILE A 182 -17.16 -8.88 1.93
CA ILE A 182 -18.16 -9.64 1.18
C ILE A 182 -19.13 -10.38 2.12
N LEU A 183 -18.64 -10.98 3.20
CA LEU A 183 -19.46 -11.69 4.18
C LEU A 183 -20.44 -10.77 4.92
N GLU A 184 -20.05 -9.52 5.16
CA GLU A 184 -20.95 -8.47 5.70
C GLU A 184 -22.00 -7.99 4.68
N GLY A 185 -22.04 -8.57 3.47
CA GLY A 185 -23.01 -8.24 2.43
C GLY A 185 -22.81 -6.86 1.82
N VAL A 186 -21.64 -6.27 1.93
CA VAL A 186 -21.35 -4.95 1.35
C VAL A 186 -21.32 -5.04 -0.17
N LYS A 187 -22.11 -4.18 -0.81
CA LYS A 187 -22.26 -4.12 -2.27
C LYS A 187 -21.78 -2.78 -2.82
N GLY A 188 -21.54 -2.74 -4.15
CA GLY A 188 -21.15 -1.53 -4.85
C GLY A 188 -19.67 -1.18 -4.68
N ILE A 189 -18.83 -2.18 -4.47
CA ILE A 189 -17.37 -2.04 -4.45
C ILE A 189 -16.76 -2.78 -5.63
N THR A 190 -16.02 -2.06 -6.48
CA THR A 190 -15.12 -2.67 -7.47
C THR A 190 -13.71 -2.65 -6.90
N HIS A 191 -13.20 -3.83 -6.52
CA HIS A 191 -11.86 -3.99 -5.98
C HIS A 191 -10.89 -4.31 -7.12
N VAL A 192 -10.03 -3.39 -7.47
CA VAL A 192 -8.99 -3.53 -8.51
C VAL A 192 -7.64 -3.73 -7.84
N LEU A 193 -7.00 -4.84 -8.14
CA LEU A 193 -5.69 -5.23 -7.66
C LEU A 193 -4.64 -5.07 -8.75
N PHE A 194 -3.71 -4.15 -8.58
CA PHE A 194 -2.53 -4.02 -9.43
C PHE A 194 -1.43 -4.97 -8.95
N ASN A 195 -1.20 -6.03 -9.70
CA ASN A 195 -0.19 -7.04 -9.39
C ASN A 195 1.04 -6.86 -10.28
N ASN A 196 2.08 -6.21 -9.74
CA ASN A 196 3.39 -6.11 -10.36
C ASN A 196 4.42 -7.09 -9.77
N GLY A 197 4.01 -7.96 -8.85
CA GLY A 197 4.86 -8.98 -8.22
C GLY A 197 5.91 -8.44 -7.25
N MET A 198 5.80 -7.17 -6.81
CA MET A 198 6.83 -6.58 -5.93
C MET A 198 6.31 -5.48 -5.01
N HIS A 199 7.04 -5.27 -3.92
CA HIS A 199 6.91 -4.09 -3.05
C HIS A 199 7.68 -2.90 -3.65
N GLU A 200 7.16 -2.34 -4.74
CA GLU A 200 7.84 -1.35 -5.58
C GLU A 200 8.28 -0.10 -4.78
N SER A 201 7.46 0.41 -3.88
CA SER A 201 7.70 1.66 -3.16
C SER A 201 8.75 1.57 -2.04
N VAL A 202 9.20 0.36 -1.70
CA VAL A 202 10.12 0.11 -0.57
C VAL A 202 11.33 -0.76 -0.94
N GLY A 203 11.74 -0.73 -2.21
CA GLY A 203 12.97 -1.38 -2.69
C GLY A 203 12.76 -2.56 -3.64
N GLY A 204 11.53 -2.81 -4.10
CA GLY A 204 11.24 -3.77 -5.15
C GLY A 204 11.43 -5.24 -4.74
N GLN A 205 11.30 -5.57 -3.46
CA GLN A 205 11.31 -6.96 -3.02
C GLN A 205 10.12 -7.71 -3.65
N PRO A 206 10.31 -8.97 -4.11
CA PRO A 206 9.24 -9.74 -4.72
C PRO A 206 8.14 -10.05 -3.70
N THR A 207 6.90 -10.03 -4.19
CA THR A 207 5.77 -10.61 -3.48
C THR A 207 5.53 -12.05 -3.95
N ILE A 208 4.70 -12.81 -3.22
CA ILE A 208 4.27 -14.15 -3.65
C ILE A 208 3.02 -14.09 -4.54
N ALA A 209 2.51 -12.90 -4.87
CA ALA A 209 1.24 -12.71 -5.58
C ALA A 209 1.17 -13.47 -6.92
N ASN A 210 2.30 -13.52 -7.64
CA ASN A 210 2.37 -14.24 -8.93
C ASN A 210 2.31 -15.76 -8.80
N ALA A 211 2.54 -16.32 -7.60
CA ALA A 211 2.39 -17.75 -7.33
C ALA A 211 0.97 -18.14 -6.88
N LEU A 212 0.09 -17.16 -6.68
CA LEU A 212 -1.28 -17.35 -6.20
C LEU A 212 -2.28 -17.23 -7.36
N GLN A 213 -3.38 -17.96 -7.26
CA GLN A 213 -4.55 -17.82 -8.13
C GLN A 213 -5.52 -16.81 -7.47
N ILE A 214 -5.17 -15.52 -7.52
CA ILE A 214 -5.88 -14.47 -6.78
C ILE A 214 -7.33 -14.34 -7.23
N GLU A 215 -7.61 -14.48 -8.53
CA GLU A 215 -8.97 -14.53 -9.07
C GLU A 215 -9.83 -15.62 -8.38
N SER A 216 -9.28 -16.82 -8.24
CA SER A 216 -9.99 -17.92 -7.56
C SER A 216 -10.20 -17.63 -6.07
N ILE A 217 -9.22 -17.02 -5.41
CA ILE A 217 -9.32 -16.62 -4.00
C ILE A 217 -10.45 -15.58 -3.85
N ALA A 218 -10.49 -14.55 -4.68
CA ALA A 218 -11.53 -13.53 -4.66
C ALA A 218 -12.91 -14.13 -4.96
N SER A 219 -13.01 -15.03 -5.95
CA SER A 219 -14.26 -15.75 -6.24
C SER A 219 -14.75 -16.55 -5.03
N ASN A 220 -13.85 -17.22 -4.31
CA ASN A 220 -14.19 -17.98 -3.09
C ASN A 220 -14.58 -17.09 -1.91
N PHE A 221 -14.15 -15.82 -1.88
CA PHE A 221 -14.66 -14.83 -0.91
C PHE A 221 -16.10 -14.42 -1.21
N GLY A 222 -16.58 -14.63 -2.43
CA GLY A 222 -17.95 -14.34 -2.84
C GLY A 222 -18.11 -13.05 -3.65
N TYR A 223 -17.06 -12.50 -4.22
CA TYR A 223 -17.20 -11.44 -5.23
C TYR A 223 -18.05 -11.91 -6.39
N LYS A 224 -18.97 -11.06 -6.88
CA LYS A 224 -19.94 -11.40 -7.91
C LYS A 224 -19.30 -11.78 -9.24
N LEU A 225 -18.27 -11.02 -9.62
CA LEU A 225 -17.40 -11.31 -10.75
C LEU A 225 -15.96 -11.13 -10.29
N SER A 226 -15.10 -12.11 -10.58
CA SER A 226 -13.66 -12.04 -10.35
C SER A 226 -12.96 -12.38 -11.65
N LYS A 227 -12.00 -11.55 -12.07
CA LYS A 227 -11.20 -11.78 -13.28
C LYS A 227 -9.74 -11.35 -13.09
N THR A 228 -8.86 -11.98 -13.84
CA THR A 228 -7.45 -11.57 -14.02
C THR A 228 -7.25 -11.11 -15.45
N CYS A 229 -6.67 -9.92 -15.63
CA CYS A 229 -6.35 -9.35 -16.93
C CYS A 229 -4.86 -9.03 -17.05
N ASN A 230 -4.30 -9.23 -18.24
CA ASN A 230 -2.92 -8.91 -18.61
C ASN A 230 -2.81 -7.93 -19.80
N GLU A 231 -3.95 -7.39 -20.24
CA GLU A 231 -4.05 -6.39 -21.32
C GLU A 231 -5.23 -5.42 -21.07
N LEU A 232 -5.14 -4.22 -21.62
CA LEU A 232 -6.15 -3.17 -21.44
C LEU A 232 -7.51 -3.54 -22.07
N GLY A 233 -7.53 -4.34 -23.12
CA GLY A 233 -8.76 -4.87 -23.72
C GLY A 233 -9.56 -5.72 -22.72
N GLY A 234 -8.88 -6.59 -21.97
CA GLY A 234 -9.49 -7.38 -20.90
C GLY A 234 -10.05 -6.52 -19.78
N VAL A 235 -9.33 -5.46 -19.39
CA VAL A 235 -9.81 -4.49 -18.38
C VAL A 235 -11.09 -3.80 -18.85
N ARG A 236 -11.14 -3.33 -20.10
CA ARG A 236 -12.35 -2.72 -20.68
C ARG A 236 -13.52 -3.70 -20.69
N ASN A 237 -13.30 -4.92 -21.14
CA ASN A 237 -14.33 -5.96 -21.18
C ASN A 237 -14.89 -6.25 -19.77
N PHE A 238 -14.03 -6.31 -18.75
CA PHE A 238 -14.48 -6.46 -17.37
C PHE A 238 -15.46 -5.36 -16.97
N PHE A 239 -15.15 -4.08 -17.24
CA PHE A 239 -16.03 -2.95 -16.88
C PHE A 239 -17.34 -2.94 -17.69
N SER A 240 -17.37 -3.50 -18.89
CA SER A 240 -18.62 -3.65 -19.65
C SER A 240 -19.54 -4.77 -19.15
N GLU A 241 -19.00 -5.73 -18.41
CA GLU A 241 -19.73 -6.89 -17.89
C GLU A 241 -20.24 -6.71 -16.47
N ILE A 242 -19.59 -5.89 -15.64
CA ILE A 242 -19.93 -5.76 -14.23
C ILE A 242 -21.23 -5.00 -14.00
N ASN A 243 -21.94 -5.38 -12.93
CA ASN A 243 -22.90 -4.49 -12.27
C ASN A 243 -22.14 -3.72 -11.17
N ILE A 244 -21.97 -2.41 -11.35
CA ILE A 244 -21.24 -1.54 -10.40
C ILE A 244 -21.89 -1.44 -9.02
N PHE A 245 -23.14 -1.89 -8.86
CA PHE A 245 -23.84 -1.96 -7.59
C PHE A 245 -23.66 -3.32 -6.88
N GLU A 246 -22.98 -4.27 -7.50
CA GLU A 246 -22.50 -5.49 -6.85
C GLU A 246 -20.99 -5.34 -6.50
N SER A 247 -20.47 -6.26 -5.68
CA SER A 247 -19.04 -6.26 -5.38
C SER A 247 -18.28 -7.16 -6.35
N ASN A 248 -17.33 -6.56 -7.08
CA ASN A 248 -16.56 -7.21 -8.14
C ASN A 248 -15.06 -7.10 -7.87
N PHE A 249 -14.28 -8.02 -8.40
CA PHE A 249 -12.83 -8.07 -8.23
C PHE A 249 -12.11 -8.19 -9.58
N LEU A 250 -11.10 -7.35 -9.78
CA LEU A 250 -10.25 -7.38 -10.96
C LEU A 250 -8.78 -7.39 -10.57
N GLU A 251 -8.07 -8.46 -10.89
CA GLU A 251 -6.61 -8.46 -10.86
C GLU A 251 -6.07 -7.99 -12.22
N ILE A 252 -5.20 -6.99 -12.21
CA ILE A 252 -4.47 -6.51 -13.38
C ILE A 252 -3.00 -6.84 -13.22
N LYS A 253 -2.48 -7.73 -14.04
CA LYS A 253 -1.03 -8.00 -14.14
C LYS A 253 -0.38 -6.81 -14.84
N CYS A 254 0.43 -6.05 -14.11
CA CYS A 254 1.02 -4.82 -14.62
C CYS A 254 2.54 -4.77 -14.43
N SER A 255 3.21 -3.91 -15.19
CA SER A 255 4.61 -3.56 -14.98
C SER A 255 4.77 -2.59 -13.80
N PRO A 256 5.96 -2.48 -13.21
CA PRO A 256 6.30 -1.38 -12.32
C PRO A 256 6.12 -0.03 -13.01
N SER A 257 6.05 1.04 -12.21
CA SER A 257 5.95 2.41 -12.77
C SER A 257 7.21 2.78 -13.53
N GLU A 258 7.01 3.27 -14.75
CA GLU A 258 8.09 3.81 -15.59
C GLU A 258 8.17 5.34 -15.49
N ILE A 259 7.29 5.98 -14.70
CA ILE A 259 7.21 7.43 -14.62
C ILE A 259 8.37 7.95 -13.77
N VAL A 260 9.30 8.62 -14.42
CA VAL A 260 10.45 9.27 -13.77
C VAL A 260 9.92 10.45 -12.94
N ASN A 261 10.36 10.55 -11.68
CA ASN A 261 9.95 11.61 -10.76
C ASN A 261 8.43 11.71 -10.56
N LEU A 262 7.74 10.56 -10.52
CA LEU A 262 6.31 10.52 -10.24
C LEU A 262 5.95 11.43 -9.04
N PRO A 263 5.08 12.44 -9.22
CA PRO A 263 4.77 13.40 -8.17
C PRO A 263 4.11 12.71 -6.96
N ARG A 264 4.14 13.39 -5.84
CA ARG A 264 3.40 13.02 -4.63
C ARG A 264 2.21 13.94 -4.47
N PRO A 265 1.11 13.48 -3.86
CA PRO A 265 0.05 14.38 -3.44
C PRO A 265 0.63 15.57 -2.65
N THR A 266 0.23 16.77 -3.00
CA THR A 266 0.75 18.02 -2.42
C THR A 266 -0.03 18.47 -1.20
N GLU A 267 -1.26 17.97 -1.05
CA GLU A 267 -2.14 18.26 0.08
C GLU A 267 -1.66 17.57 1.36
N THR A 268 -1.88 18.22 2.49
CA THR A 268 -1.69 17.55 3.78
C THR A 268 -2.78 16.47 3.98
N PRO A 269 -2.53 15.43 4.80
CA PRO A 269 -3.58 14.44 5.12
C PRO A 269 -4.86 15.04 5.69
N LEU A 270 -4.77 16.17 6.39
CA LEU A 270 -5.92 16.88 6.95
C LEU A 270 -6.73 17.59 5.85
N ASP A 271 -6.05 18.28 4.93
CA ASP A 271 -6.70 18.96 3.81
C ASP A 271 -7.36 17.94 2.87
N SER A 272 -6.64 16.87 2.52
CA SER A 272 -7.16 15.77 1.70
C SER A 272 -8.42 15.15 2.32
N LYS A 273 -8.42 14.89 3.64
CA LYS A 273 -9.61 14.42 4.35
C LYS A 273 -10.76 15.41 4.24
N THR A 274 -10.50 16.71 4.45
CA THR A 274 -11.52 17.76 4.43
C THR A 274 -12.14 17.87 3.04
N ASN A 275 -11.31 17.93 2.00
CA ASN A 275 -11.72 18.00 0.61
C ASN A 275 -12.53 16.75 0.20
N PHE A 276 -12.10 15.57 0.63
CA PHE A 276 -12.81 14.32 0.37
C PHE A 276 -14.20 14.29 1.02
N ILE A 277 -14.32 14.69 2.29
CA ILE A 277 -15.62 14.77 2.98
C ILE A 277 -16.54 15.75 2.26
N GLN A 278 -16.02 16.93 1.87
CA GLN A 278 -16.79 17.92 1.12
C GLN A 278 -17.30 17.35 -0.21
N GLY A 279 -16.43 16.65 -0.96
CA GLY A 279 -16.81 16.02 -2.24
C GLY A 279 -17.83 14.89 -2.14
N ILE A 280 -18.05 14.32 -0.94
CA ILE A 280 -19.11 13.33 -0.68
C ILE A 280 -20.45 14.01 -0.35
N ILE A 281 -20.40 15.10 0.42
CA ILE A 281 -21.60 15.79 0.93
C ILE A 281 -22.24 16.66 -0.17
N ASP A 282 -21.41 17.31 -1.00
CA ASP A 282 -21.83 18.16 -2.11
C ASP A 282 -21.48 17.47 -3.45
N PRO A 283 -22.33 16.54 -3.93
CA PRO A 283 -22.05 15.71 -5.10
C PRO A 283 -22.12 16.45 -6.45
#